data_a9256e39a2ffa23c9c5dde54e3b09f60
#
_entry.id   a9256e39a2ffa23c9c5dde54e3b09f60
#
_cell.length_a   1.000
_cell.length_b   1.000
_cell.length_c   1.000
_cell.angle_alpha   90.00
_cell.angle_beta   90.00
_cell.angle_gamma   90.00
#
_symmetry.space_group_name_H-M   'P 1'
#
loop_
_entity.id
_entity.type
_entity.pdbx_description
1 polymer ?
#
loop_
_entity_poly.entity_id
_entity_poly.type
_entity_poly.pdbx_seq_one_letter_code
_entity_poly.pdbx_strand_id
1 'polypeptide(L)'
;MPEIDSELELALNYLDHNKDESLKRLFDILKIPSISTQEKYSKDCLNAANWFVEQLQDIGFDASIRETNGHPMVVAHFEQEGPHFLFYGHYDVQPIDPIELWNHDPFKPKIEKSHNGEIIKARGASDDKGQVMTFIEACRAHIKTSGTLPCKISILLEGEEEIGSPSMSKFLKDNK
;
A
#
# COMPACT_ATOMS: atom_id res chain seq x y z
N MET A 1 -32.23 3.89 -6.70
CA MET A 1 -30.83 3.78 -6.31
C MET A 1 -30.47 5.13 -5.70
N PRO A 2 -29.71 5.22 -4.60
CA PRO A 2 -29.23 6.52 -4.16
C PRO A 2 -28.45 7.18 -5.30
N GLU A 3 -28.64 8.50 -5.50
CA GLU A 3 -27.81 9.27 -6.42
C GLU A 3 -26.35 9.10 -5.98
N ILE A 4 -25.52 8.61 -6.89
CA ILE A 4 -24.07 8.56 -6.66
C ILE A 4 -23.60 10.02 -6.66
N ASP A 5 -22.89 10.41 -5.62
CA ASP A 5 -22.27 11.74 -5.55
C ASP A 5 -21.42 11.95 -6.82
N SER A 6 -21.55 13.13 -7.43
CA SER A 6 -20.85 13.46 -8.68
C SER A 6 -19.31 13.33 -8.54
N GLU A 7 -18.77 13.59 -7.35
CA GLU A 7 -17.33 13.43 -7.07
C GLU A 7 -16.91 11.97 -7.04
N LEU A 8 -17.73 11.09 -6.46
CA LEU A 8 -17.48 9.65 -6.50
C LEU A 8 -17.52 9.10 -7.92
N GLU A 9 -18.47 9.55 -8.74
CA GLU A 9 -18.56 9.15 -10.15
C GLU A 9 -17.31 9.57 -10.94
N LEU A 10 -16.80 10.77 -10.70
CA LEU A 10 -15.55 11.24 -11.31
C LEU A 10 -14.35 10.38 -10.88
N ALA A 11 -14.25 10.03 -9.59
CA ALA A 11 -13.18 9.19 -9.07
C ALA A 11 -13.24 7.77 -9.65
N LEU A 12 -14.44 7.16 -9.78
CA LEU A 12 -14.61 5.85 -10.40
C LEU A 12 -14.23 5.87 -11.88
N ASN A 13 -14.67 6.89 -12.62
CA ASN A 13 -14.29 7.06 -14.03
C ASN A 13 -12.77 7.25 -14.19
N TYR A 14 -12.13 7.98 -13.28
CA TYR A 14 -10.67 8.11 -13.28
C TYR A 14 -9.98 6.75 -13.12
N LEU A 15 -10.43 5.92 -12.17
CA LEU A 15 -9.86 4.58 -11.96
C LEU A 15 -10.01 3.69 -13.19
N ASP A 16 -11.17 3.70 -13.84
CA ASP A 16 -11.41 2.93 -15.04
C ASP A 16 -10.49 3.35 -16.20
N HIS A 17 -10.31 4.64 -16.41
CA HIS A 17 -9.45 5.18 -17.48
C HIS A 17 -7.95 5.01 -17.19
N ASN A 18 -7.55 4.91 -15.92
CA ASN A 18 -6.16 4.80 -15.49
C ASN A 18 -5.79 3.41 -14.93
N LYS A 19 -6.59 2.39 -15.24
CA LYS A 19 -6.41 1.03 -14.73
C LYS A 19 -5.00 0.48 -14.98
N ASP A 20 -4.46 0.69 -16.17
CA ASP A 20 -3.13 0.17 -16.54
C ASP A 20 -2.01 0.82 -15.71
N GLU A 21 -2.11 2.12 -15.44
CA GLU A 21 -1.14 2.82 -14.59
C GLU A 21 -1.26 2.41 -13.12
N SER A 22 -2.47 2.17 -12.63
CA SER A 22 -2.71 1.64 -11.29
C SER A 22 -2.13 0.23 -11.14
N LEU A 23 -2.35 -0.64 -12.12
CA LEU A 23 -1.77 -1.98 -12.16
C LEU A 23 -0.24 -1.94 -12.25
N LYS A 24 0.32 -1.01 -13.01
CA LYS A 24 1.77 -0.83 -13.08
C LYS A 24 2.37 -0.49 -11.72
N ARG A 25 1.78 0.48 -10.98
CA ARG A 25 2.23 0.82 -9.63
C ARG A 25 2.13 -0.36 -8.67
N LEU A 26 1.02 -1.10 -8.71
CA LEU A 26 0.89 -2.33 -7.93
C LEU A 26 1.98 -3.35 -8.29
N PHE A 27 2.25 -3.54 -9.57
CA PHE A 27 3.30 -4.48 -10.01
C PHE A 27 4.69 -4.02 -9.58
N ASP A 28 4.96 -2.72 -9.56
CA ASP A 28 6.26 -2.21 -9.15
C ASP A 28 6.52 -2.46 -7.66
N ILE A 29 5.55 -2.24 -6.77
CA ILE A 29 5.71 -2.58 -5.35
C ILE A 29 5.75 -4.09 -5.10
N LEU A 30 5.04 -4.90 -5.87
CA LEU A 30 5.05 -6.36 -5.73
C LEU A 30 6.39 -6.99 -6.14
N LYS A 31 7.20 -6.31 -6.96
CA LYS A 31 8.56 -6.75 -7.31
C LYS A 31 9.58 -6.60 -6.19
N ILE A 32 9.30 -5.79 -5.18
CA ILE A 32 10.21 -5.56 -4.06
C ILE A 32 10.01 -6.69 -3.02
N PRO A 33 11.02 -7.55 -2.78
CA PRO A 33 10.89 -8.69 -1.89
C PRO A 33 11.09 -8.29 -0.42
N SER A 34 10.18 -7.48 0.13
CA SER A 34 10.24 -6.96 1.50
C SER A 34 9.93 -8.03 2.56
N ILE A 35 10.69 -9.12 2.59
CA ILE A 35 10.53 -10.22 3.55
C ILE A 35 11.14 -9.82 4.89
N SER A 36 10.32 -9.46 5.87
CA SER A 36 10.75 -8.94 7.18
C SER A 36 11.48 -9.97 8.04
N THR A 37 11.18 -11.26 7.89
CA THR A 37 11.73 -12.35 8.69
C THR A 37 13.21 -12.66 8.42
N GLN A 38 13.82 -12.11 7.37
CA GLN A 38 15.16 -12.46 6.90
C GLN A 38 16.03 -11.21 6.71
N GLU A 39 17.12 -11.11 7.46
CA GLU A 39 18.03 -9.94 7.45
C GLU A 39 18.55 -9.56 6.04
N LYS A 40 18.75 -10.54 5.17
CA LYS A 40 19.20 -10.29 3.78
C LYS A 40 18.25 -9.40 2.97
N TYR A 41 16.96 -9.30 3.37
CA TYR A 41 15.95 -8.45 2.73
C TYR A 41 15.70 -7.12 3.47
N SER A 42 16.50 -6.78 4.50
CA SER A 42 16.30 -5.52 5.25
C SER A 42 16.38 -4.29 4.33
N LYS A 43 17.25 -4.32 3.32
CA LYS A 43 17.31 -3.26 2.30
C LYS A 43 16.06 -3.20 1.44
N ASP A 44 15.45 -4.33 1.13
CA ASP A 44 14.22 -4.39 0.35
C ASP A 44 13.02 -3.91 1.16
N CYS A 45 12.99 -4.17 2.47
CA CYS A 45 12.00 -3.56 3.37
C CYS A 45 12.12 -2.03 3.37
N LEU A 46 13.34 -1.50 3.48
CA LEU A 46 13.56 -0.05 3.38
C LEU A 46 13.18 0.50 2.00
N ASN A 47 13.50 -0.21 0.91
CA ASN A 47 13.11 0.18 -0.45
C ASN A 47 11.59 0.23 -0.61
N ALA A 48 10.86 -0.75 -0.04
CA ALA A 48 9.39 -0.76 -0.06
C ALA A 48 8.81 0.43 0.72
N ALA A 49 9.35 0.73 1.90
CA ALA A 49 8.94 1.89 2.69
C ALA A 49 9.16 3.21 1.92
N ASN A 50 10.34 3.40 1.33
CA ASN A 50 10.64 4.59 0.51
C ASN A 50 9.70 4.70 -0.70
N TRP A 51 9.44 3.59 -1.37
CA TRP A 51 8.51 3.56 -2.51
C TRP A 51 7.11 4.07 -2.10
N PHE A 52 6.57 3.62 -0.96
CA PHE A 52 5.30 4.10 -0.46
C PHE A 52 5.32 5.59 -0.11
N VAL A 53 6.40 6.08 0.51
CA VAL A 53 6.58 7.51 0.77
C VAL A 53 6.51 8.32 -0.53
N GLU A 54 7.23 7.90 -1.57
CA GLU A 54 7.22 8.56 -2.88
C GLU A 54 5.82 8.57 -3.52
N GLN A 55 5.09 7.43 -3.46
CA GLN A 55 3.72 7.36 -4.00
C GLN A 55 2.74 8.28 -3.26
N LEU A 56 2.88 8.39 -1.95
CA LEU A 56 2.03 9.24 -1.13
C LEU A 56 2.35 10.73 -1.33
N GLN A 57 3.63 11.09 -1.42
CA GLN A 57 4.06 12.46 -1.72
C GLN A 57 3.59 12.90 -3.12
N ASP A 58 3.63 12.02 -4.14
CA ASP A 58 3.16 12.31 -5.50
C ASP A 58 1.68 12.72 -5.56
N ILE A 59 0.88 12.30 -4.60
CA ILE A 59 -0.53 12.67 -4.51
C ILE A 59 -0.82 13.72 -3.42
N GLY A 60 0.22 14.32 -2.83
CA GLY A 60 0.09 15.47 -1.95
C GLY A 60 -0.01 15.16 -0.46
N PHE A 61 0.25 13.93 -0.02
CA PHE A 61 0.40 13.64 1.39
C PHE A 61 1.74 14.18 1.93
N ASP A 62 1.75 14.70 3.15
CA ASP A 62 2.98 14.88 3.93
C ASP A 62 3.41 13.50 4.47
N ALA A 63 4.28 12.84 3.73
CA ALA A 63 4.69 11.47 3.99
C ALA A 63 6.18 11.39 4.30
N SER A 64 6.54 10.54 5.27
CA SER A 64 7.92 10.33 5.69
C SER A 64 8.14 8.96 6.34
N ILE A 65 9.39 8.51 6.32
CA ILE A 65 9.84 7.37 7.11
C ILE A 65 10.03 7.80 8.57
N ARG A 66 9.64 6.92 9.48
CA ARG A 66 9.95 7.01 10.92
C ARG A 66 10.75 5.79 11.31
N GLU A 67 11.97 6.02 11.74
CA GLU A 67 12.89 4.94 12.17
C GLU A 67 12.35 4.23 13.42
N THR A 68 12.58 2.93 13.48
CA THR A 68 12.31 2.06 14.63
C THR A 68 13.54 1.26 15.00
N ASN A 69 13.46 0.37 15.97
CA ASN A 69 14.55 -0.58 16.26
C ASN A 69 14.65 -1.72 15.24
N GLY A 70 13.63 -1.89 14.40
CA GLY A 70 13.55 -2.88 13.33
C GLY A 70 13.31 -2.21 11.99
N HIS A 71 12.28 -2.67 11.26
CA HIS A 71 11.90 -2.03 9.99
C HIS A 71 11.14 -0.72 10.23
N PRO A 72 11.38 0.32 9.41
CA PRO A 72 10.79 1.64 9.65
C PRO A 72 9.27 1.65 9.45
N MET A 73 8.59 2.63 10.06
CA MET A 73 7.19 2.95 9.77
C MET A 73 7.13 4.00 8.65
N VAL A 74 6.12 3.91 7.78
CA VAL A 74 5.72 5.00 6.89
C VAL A 74 4.54 5.71 7.54
N VAL A 75 4.69 7.03 7.73
CA VAL A 75 3.63 7.88 8.27
C VAL A 75 3.30 8.94 7.25
N ALA A 76 2.02 9.13 6.97
CA ALA A 76 1.58 10.15 6.03
C ALA A 76 0.30 10.84 6.52
N HIS A 77 0.17 12.12 6.21
CA HIS A 77 -0.98 12.94 6.56
C HIS A 77 -1.47 13.71 5.36
N PHE A 78 -2.79 13.74 5.18
CA PHE A 78 -3.47 14.66 4.28
C PHE A 78 -4.42 15.51 5.11
N GLU A 79 -4.10 16.80 5.22
CA GLU A 79 -4.89 17.73 6.01
C GLU A 79 -6.14 18.18 5.24
N GLN A 80 -7.29 18.03 5.87
CA GLN A 80 -8.58 18.46 5.36
C GLN A 80 -9.53 18.70 6.54
N GLU A 81 -10.57 19.50 6.32
CA GLU A 81 -11.66 19.63 7.28
C GLU A 81 -12.52 18.37 7.31
N GLY A 82 -13.20 18.14 8.44
CA GLY A 82 -14.12 17.01 8.61
C GLY A 82 -13.58 15.86 9.47
N PRO A 83 -14.14 14.67 9.33
CA PRO A 83 -13.71 13.50 10.11
C PRO A 83 -12.25 13.14 9.83
N HIS A 84 -11.58 12.61 10.86
CA HIS A 84 -10.21 12.12 10.73
C HIS A 84 -10.20 10.59 10.73
N PHE A 85 -9.68 9.99 9.67
CA PHE A 85 -9.51 8.55 9.54
C PHE A 85 -8.04 8.18 9.59
N LEU A 86 -7.74 7.09 10.29
CA LEU A 86 -6.45 6.42 10.24
C LEU A 86 -6.59 5.17 9.40
N PHE A 87 -5.83 5.10 8.31
CA PHE A 87 -5.62 3.86 7.56
C PHE A 87 -4.36 3.18 8.07
N TYR A 88 -4.47 1.89 8.35
CA TYR A 88 -3.35 1.05 8.74
C TYR A 88 -3.19 -0.09 7.74
N GLY A 89 -1.94 -0.44 7.46
CA GLY A 89 -1.54 -1.57 6.63
C GLY A 89 -0.08 -1.92 6.84
N HIS A 90 0.43 -2.90 6.09
CA HIS A 90 1.83 -3.28 6.17
C HIS A 90 2.44 -3.50 4.78
N TYR A 91 3.76 -3.30 4.67
CA TYR A 91 4.49 -3.43 3.42
C TYR A 91 5.44 -4.62 3.41
N ASP A 92 5.66 -5.27 4.54
CA ASP A 92 6.41 -6.51 4.60
C ASP A 92 5.56 -7.70 4.14
N VAL A 93 6.23 -8.80 3.86
CA VAL A 93 5.60 -10.00 3.33
C VAL A 93 6.25 -11.24 3.94
N GLN A 94 5.48 -12.33 4.00
CA GLN A 94 5.98 -13.66 4.37
C GLN A 94 7.04 -14.17 3.39
N PRO A 95 7.93 -15.08 3.82
CA PRO A 95 8.79 -15.87 2.95
C PRO A 95 8.00 -16.56 1.83
N ILE A 96 8.72 -16.96 0.80
CA ILE A 96 8.15 -17.63 -0.38
C ILE A 96 8.20 -19.17 -0.29
N ASP A 97 8.64 -19.68 0.85
CA ASP A 97 8.75 -21.12 1.05
C ASP A 97 7.37 -21.80 1.21
N PRO A 98 7.18 -23.01 0.67
CA PRO A 98 8.11 -23.72 -0.20
C PRO A 98 8.05 -23.22 -1.66
N ILE A 99 9.20 -22.85 -2.22
CA ILE A 99 9.31 -22.24 -3.57
C ILE A 99 8.79 -23.14 -4.69
N GLU A 100 8.86 -24.45 -4.52
CA GLU A 100 8.40 -25.43 -5.49
C GLU A 100 6.87 -25.46 -5.69
N LEU A 101 6.11 -24.85 -4.79
CA LEU A 101 4.65 -24.69 -4.95
C LEU A 101 4.26 -23.48 -5.80
N TRP A 102 5.22 -22.62 -6.13
CA TRP A 102 4.97 -21.50 -7.00
C TRP A 102 5.14 -21.89 -8.46
N ASN A 103 4.14 -21.57 -9.30
CA ASN A 103 4.20 -21.81 -10.74
C ASN A 103 5.06 -20.79 -11.49
N HIS A 104 5.51 -19.75 -10.81
CA HIS A 104 6.37 -18.67 -11.35
C HIS A 104 7.09 -17.99 -10.18
N ASP A 105 8.03 -17.10 -10.51
CA ASP A 105 8.73 -16.29 -9.52
C ASP A 105 7.72 -15.43 -8.72
N PRO A 106 7.63 -15.60 -7.38
CA PRO A 106 6.67 -14.88 -6.53
C PRO A 106 6.77 -13.34 -6.58
N PHE A 107 7.94 -12.80 -6.95
CA PHE A 107 8.18 -11.36 -7.09
C PHE A 107 8.15 -10.89 -8.55
N LYS A 108 7.60 -11.71 -9.46
CA LYS A 108 7.24 -11.33 -10.83
C LYS A 108 5.72 -11.42 -11.00
N PRO A 109 4.98 -10.36 -10.60
CA PRO A 109 3.51 -10.40 -10.63
C PRO A 109 2.98 -10.72 -12.02
N LYS A 110 1.91 -11.54 -12.07
CA LYS A 110 1.25 -11.95 -13.30
C LYS A 110 -0.26 -11.82 -13.16
N ILE A 111 -0.91 -11.47 -14.28
CA ILE A 111 -2.36 -11.61 -14.41
C ILE A 111 -2.64 -12.99 -15.03
N GLU A 112 -3.49 -13.77 -14.39
CA GLU A 112 -3.94 -15.07 -14.85
C GLU A 112 -5.47 -15.10 -14.93
N LYS A 113 -6.00 -15.83 -15.89
CA LYS A 113 -7.45 -16.08 -15.98
C LYS A 113 -7.87 -17.16 -14.99
N SER A 114 -8.94 -16.93 -14.26
CA SER A 114 -9.58 -17.89 -13.38
C SER A 114 -11.08 -17.99 -13.70
N HIS A 115 -11.78 -18.92 -13.05
CA HIS A 115 -13.23 -19.02 -13.15
C HIS A 115 -13.98 -17.80 -12.59
N ASN A 116 -13.32 -17.00 -11.74
CA ASN A 116 -13.87 -15.76 -11.17
C ASN A 116 -13.39 -14.49 -11.90
N GLY A 117 -12.79 -14.62 -13.09
CA GLY A 117 -12.22 -13.51 -13.83
C GLY A 117 -10.69 -13.47 -13.78
N GLU A 118 -10.10 -12.31 -13.99
CA GLU A 118 -8.66 -12.12 -13.90
C GLU A 118 -8.21 -11.98 -12.45
N ILE A 119 -7.11 -12.65 -12.12
CA ILE A 119 -6.48 -12.57 -10.79
C ILE A 119 -5.01 -12.20 -10.92
N ILE A 120 -4.50 -11.44 -9.96
CA ILE A 120 -3.09 -11.12 -9.84
C ILE A 120 -2.43 -12.12 -8.90
N LYS A 121 -1.39 -12.79 -9.37
CA LYS A 121 -0.59 -13.71 -8.56
C LYS A 121 0.79 -13.16 -8.32
N ALA A 122 1.11 -12.91 -7.05
CA ALA A 122 2.45 -12.57 -6.55
C ALA A 122 2.45 -12.68 -5.02
N ARG A 123 3.63 -12.75 -4.39
CA ARG A 123 3.75 -12.55 -2.94
C ARG A 123 3.37 -11.11 -2.60
N GLY A 124 2.51 -10.91 -1.59
CA GLY A 124 2.02 -9.59 -1.18
C GLY A 124 0.84 -9.05 -2.01
N ALA A 125 0.37 -9.78 -3.05
CA ALA A 125 -0.74 -9.30 -3.89
C ALA A 125 -2.08 -9.22 -3.13
N SER A 126 -2.29 -10.07 -2.13
CA SER A 126 -3.47 -10.07 -1.25
C SER A 126 -3.15 -9.56 0.15
N ASP A 127 -1.92 -9.82 0.61
CA ASP A 127 -1.47 -9.57 1.96
C ASP A 127 -0.07 -8.93 1.95
N ASP A 128 0.08 -7.63 2.16
CA ASP A 128 -1.01 -6.62 2.28
C ASP A 128 -0.86 -5.50 1.23
N LYS A 129 0.24 -5.55 0.42
CA LYS A 129 0.55 -4.51 -0.59
C LYS A 129 -0.60 -4.22 -1.54
N GLY A 130 -1.35 -5.27 -1.95
CA GLY A 130 -2.50 -5.09 -2.83
C GLY A 130 -3.63 -4.30 -2.18
N GLN A 131 -3.92 -4.54 -0.90
CA GLN A 131 -4.94 -3.82 -0.15
C GLN A 131 -4.51 -2.38 0.13
N VAL A 132 -3.25 -2.17 0.55
CA VAL A 132 -2.67 -0.84 0.72
C VAL A 132 -2.76 -0.04 -0.58
N MET A 133 -2.40 -0.64 -1.72
CA MET A 133 -2.50 0.02 -3.02
C MET A 133 -3.94 0.34 -3.43
N THR A 134 -4.92 -0.49 -3.07
CA THR A 134 -6.34 -0.20 -3.31
C THR A 134 -6.75 1.11 -2.62
N PHE A 135 -6.34 1.30 -1.37
CA PHE A 135 -6.61 2.53 -0.64
C PHE A 135 -5.89 3.75 -1.22
N ILE A 136 -4.59 3.61 -1.55
CA ILE A 136 -3.79 4.70 -2.13
C ILE A 136 -4.35 5.12 -3.50
N GLU A 137 -4.76 4.19 -4.36
CA GLU A 137 -5.34 4.51 -5.66
C GLU A 137 -6.73 5.17 -5.53
N ALA A 138 -7.52 4.82 -4.52
CA ALA A 138 -8.76 5.54 -4.22
C ALA A 138 -8.47 7.00 -3.82
N CYS A 139 -7.49 7.23 -2.93
CA CYS A 139 -7.05 8.60 -2.60
C CYS A 139 -6.53 9.34 -3.83
N ARG A 140 -5.72 8.68 -4.67
CA ARG A 140 -5.22 9.24 -5.93
C ARG A 140 -6.36 9.68 -6.84
N ALA A 141 -7.37 8.84 -7.02
CA ALA A 141 -8.51 9.15 -7.87
C ALA A 141 -9.26 10.39 -7.40
N HIS A 142 -9.58 10.47 -6.11
CA HIS A 142 -10.22 11.67 -5.55
C HIS A 142 -9.38 12.92 -5.71
N ILE A 143 -8.10 12.88 -5.36
CA ILE A 143 -7.21 14.04 -5.46
C ILE A 143 -7.04 14.48 -6.92
N LYS A 144 -6.91 13.56 -7.87
CA LYS A 144 -6.74 13.90 -9.30
C LYS A 144 -8.02 14.46 -9.95
N THR A 145 -9.18 14.15 -9.41
CA THR A 145 -10.48 14.60 -9.96
C THR A 145 -11.06 15.81 -9.25
N SER A 146 -10.95 15.89 -7.93
CA SER A 146 -11.51 16.99 -7.13
C SER A 146 -10.46 17.90 -6.49
N GLY A 147 -9.17 17.55 -6.58
CA GLY A 147 -8.08 18.32 -5.98
C GLY A 147 -7.91 18.09 -4.47
N THR A 148 -8.76 17.28 -3.85
CA THR A 148 -8.79 17.09 -2.40
C THR A 148 -9.33 15.71 -2.02
N LEU A 149 -9.37 15.41 -0.72
CA LEU A 149 -10.06 14.27 -0.13
C LEU A 149 -11.28 14.74 0.67
N PRO A 150 -12.31 13.92 0.83
CA PRO A 150 -13.53 14.30 1.56
C PRO A 150 -13.34 14.41 3.07
N CYS A 151 -12.15 14.07 3.59
CA CYS A 151 -11.86 14.04 5.02
C CYS A 151 -10.34 14.09 5.26
N LYS A 152 -9.95 14.37 6.51
CA LYS A 152 -8.56 14.22 6.94
C LYS A 152 -8.17 12.76 7.01
N ILE A 153 -7.02 12.41 6.42
CA ILE A 153 -6.50 11.04 6.42
C ILE A 153 -5.09 11.00 6.98
N SER A 154 -4.88 10.10 7.92
CA SER A 154 -3.54 9.65 8.31
C SER A 154 -3.33 8.21 7.86
N ILE A 155 -2.12 7.90 7.42
CA ILE A 155 -1.72 6.56 7.00
C ILE A 155 -0.54 6.13 7.86
N LEU A 156 -0.61 4.91 8.39
CA LEU A 156 0.47 4.22 9.09
C LEU A 156 0.70 2.89 8.40
N LEU A 157 1.89 2.71 7.79
CA LEU A 157 2.30 1.42 7.24
C LEU A 157 3.51 0.92 8.02
N GLU A 158 3.47 -0.33 8.46
CA GLU A 158 4.58 -0.98 9.13
C GLU A 158 5.30 -2.01 8.23
N GLY A 159 6.50 -2.37 8.63
CA GLY A 159 7.33 -3.37 7.95
C GLY A 159 7.63 -4.60 8.80
N GLU A 160 6.85 -4.87 9.85
CA GLU A 160 7.07 -5.93 10.82
C GLU A 160 5.79 -6.71 11.20
N GLU A 161 4.69 -6.56 10.43
CA GLU A 161 3.44 -7.24 10.72
C GLU A 161 3.63 -8.76 10.74
N GLU A 162 4.34 -9.25 9.75
CA GLU A 162 4.58 -10.68 9.51
C GLU A 162 5.54 -11.34 10.53
N ILE A 163 6.06 -10.54 11.47
CA ILE A 163 6.85 -11.00 12.62
C ILE A 163 6.26 -10.57 13.97
N GLY A 164 4.99 -10.11 13.96
CA GLY A 164 4.22 -9.76 15.15
C GLY A 164 4.43 -8.33 15.65
N SER A 165 4.80 -7.41 14.78
CA SER A 165 4.85 -5.95 15.03
C SER A 165 5.67 -5.55 16.29
N PRO A 166 6.90 -6.04 16.48
CA PRO A 166 7.64 -5.81 17.73
C PRO A 166 7.91 -4.33 18.02
N SER A 167 8.04 -3.49 17.00
CA SER A 167 8.29 -2.05 17.15
C SER A 167 7.02 -1.21 17.37
N MET A 168 5.83 -1.71 17.01
CA MET A 168 4.58 -0.94 16.98
C MET A 168 4.21 -0.34 18.35
N SER A 169 4.23 -1.15 19.40
CA SER A 169 3.81 -0.69 20.73
C SER A 169 4.66 0.46 21.28
N LYS A 170 5.98 0.42 21.02
CA LYS A 170 6.90 1.51 21.37
C LYS A 170 6.66 2.73 20.48
N PHE A 171 6.56 2.51 19.18
CA PHE A 171 6.32 3.57 18.19
C PHE A 171 5.08 4.40 18.54
N LEU A 172 3.94 3.75 18.83
CA LEU A 172 2.69 4.44 19.20
C LEU A 172 2.79 5.22 20.52
N LYS A 173 3.61 4.75 21.48
CA LYS A 173 3.83 5.50 22.73
C LYS A 173 4.65 6.76 22.51
N ASP A 174 5.64 6.71 21.63
CA ASP A 174 6.58 7.80 21.39
C ASP A 174 6.00 8.87 20.43
N ASN A 175 4.92 8.54 19.70
CA ASN A 175 4.30 9.40 18.69
C ASN A 175 2.81 9.71 18.99
N LYS A 176 2.50 9.96 20.25
CA LYS A 176 1.14 10.35 20.71
C LYS A 176 0.84 11.80 20.37
#